data_37ba5d46464178a3264ea1789a2ae3b5
#
_entry.id   37ba5d46464178a3264ea1789a2ae3b5
#
_cell.length_a   1.000
_cell.length_b   1.000
_cell.length_c   1.000
_cell.angle_alpha   90.00
_cell.angle_beta   90.00
_cell.angle_gamma   90.00
#
_symmetry.space_group_name_H-M   'P 1'
#
loop_
_entity.id
_entity.type
_entity.pdbx_description
1 polymer ?
#
loop_
_entity_poly.entity_id
_entity_poly.type
_entity_poly.pdbx_seq_one_letter_code
_entity_poly.pdbx_strand_id
1 'polypeptide(L)'
;MDIISDLTELITEIFDAAAEFHEDLTRLDALETRLTKAGTSFVAKSLGKILEDADKFIMEDPHRKDLYNIQRKFVRCLISCAGDVYYERTQVLNKADGTYHFLLDEMMKLPPDEHFTEGAEARILQDAAEASYSKAAERISTENQTVSKVTVMNKVHEILEELPLEEPAEKRCCSHLYIEADEDHIHRQDGGKELRGACIQGKLVYVFEGKESVREGRKELVNPFFFGGRYAGPEENARLWERVQEYILKNYDQSALKRVYISGDGGSWIRTGTDHIAKSVFVADRFHLMKYINAAARQMLDDGDEVKGKIYKYIYKNKPGKLRKLFRRMKKSASGLDPVIACESFLENNWEAIRRAFTDKKVLGCSAEGHVSHIYSDRMSSRPMAWSETGADRMCRLRCFIKSYGTSKVIDLVKARRERKQRKLLPTGTDGIVISRETVRPKYTKAQLETAAYAERLYAELSSTLTRKQISIRLHKSLW
;
A
#
# COMPACT_ATOMS: atom_id res chain seq x y z
N MET A 1 27.46 -24.58 -6.12
CA MET A 1 26.35 -24.41 -5.11
C MET A 1 26.12 -25.74 -4.41
N ASP A 2 26.43 -25.82 -3.13
CA ASP A 2 26.19 -27.03 -2.33
C ASP A 2 24.89 -26.84 -1.50
N ILE A 3 23.74 -27.16 -2.11
CA ILE A 3 22.42 -27.15 -1.47
C ILE A 3 22.09 -28.54 -0.86
N ILE A 4 22.90 -29.57 -1.13
CA ILE A 4 22.57 -30.94 -0.72
C ILE A 4 22.50 -31.05 0.79
N SER A 5 23.47 -30.48 1.52
CA SER A 5 23.48 -30.53 2.98
C SER A 5 22.25 -29.84 3.59
N ASP A 6 21.84 -28.69 3.05
CA ASP A 6 20.65 -27.98 3.54
C ASP A 6 19.36 -28.72 3.21
N LEU A 7 19.30 -29.35 2.02
CA LEU A 7 18.16 -30.19 1.64
C LEU A 7 18.08 -31.44 2.52
N THR A 8 19.21 -32.05 2.85
CA THR A 8 19.27 -33.20 3.75
C THR A 8 18.79 -32.81 5.17
N GLU A 9 19.24 -31.64 5.66
CA GLU A 9 18.78 -31.10 6.95
C GLU A 9 17.25 -30.88 6.94
N LEU A 10 16.71 -30.24 5.89
CA LEU A 10 15.28 -30.03 5.73
C LEU A 10 14.49 -31.34 5.74
N ILE A 11 14.96 -32.34 4.97
CA ILE A 11 14.31 -33.64 4.91
C ILE A 11 14.33 -34.34 6.28
N THR A 12 15.46 -34.28 6.99
CA THR A 12 15.59 -34.85 8.33
C THR A 12 14.60 -34.20 9.28
N GLU A 13 14.53 -32.86 9.33
CA GLU A 13 13.58 -32.13 10.17
C GLU A 13 12.12 -32.47 9.86
N ILE A 14 11.76 -32.66 8.58
CA ILE A 14 10.40 -33.09 8.19
C ILE A 14 10.08 -34.46 8.76
N PHE A 15 11.02 -35.41 8.68
CA PHE A 15 10.79 -36.76 9.18
C PHE A 15 10.73 -36.81 10.71
N ASP A 16 11.60 -36.07 11.39
CA ASP A 16 11.59 -35.99 12.86
C ASP A 16 10.28 -35.36 13.37
N ALA A 17 9.84 -34.26 12.72
CA ALA A 17 8.56 -33.64 13.05
C ALA A 17 7.36 -34.57 12.80
N ALA A 18 7.39 -35.34 11.69
CA ALA A 18 6.34 -36.33 11.40
C ALA A 18 6.34 -37.47 12.39
N ALA A 19 7.52 -37.97 12.83
CA ALA A 19 7.64 -39.01 13.82
C ALA A 19 7.03 -38.60 15.17
N GLU A 20 7.38 -37.41 15.68
CA GLU A 20 6.82 -36.84 16.90
C GLU A 20 5.31 -36.65 16.81
N PHE A 21 4.79 -36.18 15.69
CA PHE A 21 3.34 -36.03 15.48
C PHE A 21 2.63 -37.39 15.48
N HIS A 22 3.25 -38.42 14.94
CA HIS A 22 2.65 -39.78 14.98
C HIS A 22 2.61 -40.39 16.38
N GLU A 23 3.47 -39.93 17.29
CA GLU A 23 3.39 -40.35 18.71
C GLU A 23 2.22 -39.66 19.43
N ASP A 24 1.94 -38.39 19.07
CA ASP A 24 0.84 -37.60 19.64
C ASP A 24 0.15 -36.77 18.57
N LEU A 25 -0.96 -37.27 18.03
CA LEU A 25 -1.76 -36.63 16.99
C LEU A 25 -2.46 -35.35 17.45
N THR A 26 -2.44 -35.01 18.72
CA THR A 26 -3.02 -33.76 19.24
C THR A 26 -2.12 -32.56 19.01
N ARG A 27 -0.84 -32.77 18.65
CA ARG A 27 0.20 -31.73 18.48
C ARG A 27 0.35 -31.24 17.05
N LEU A 28 -0.77 -31.01 16.35
CA LEU A 28 -0.75 -30.48 14.97
C LEU A 28 -0.10 -29.09 14.86
N ASP A 29 -0.29 -28.25 15.88
CA ASP A 29 0.33 -26.91 16.02
C ASP A 29 1.87 -26.98 16.07
N ALA A 30 2.41 -27.94 16.84
CA ALA A 30 3.85 -28.15 16.92
C ALA A 30 4.44 -28.66 15.58
N LEU A 31 3.72 -29.56 14.90
CA LEU A 31 4.09 -30.03 13.57
C LEU A 31 4.15 -28.86 12.58
N GLU A 32 3.09 -28.04 12.49
CA GLU A 32 3.02 -26.90 11.59
C GLU A 32 4.16 -25.90 11.86
N THR A 33 4.41 -25.59 13.14
CA THR A 33 5.48 -24.68 13.56
C THR A 33 6.86 -25.19 13.14
N ARG A 34 7.16 -26.48 13.38
CA ARG A 34 8.46 -27.06 13.00
C ARG A 34 8.66 -27.09 11.49
N LEU A 35 7.65 -27.53 10.72
CA LEU A 35 7.73 -27.56 9.27
C LEU A 35 7.90 -26.16 8.67
N THR A 36 7.18 -25.17 9.20
CA THR A 36 7.33 -23.78 8.78
C THR A 36 8.74 -23.26 9.07
N LYS A 37 9.29 -23.51 10.27
CA LYS A 37 10.64 -23.09 10.63
C LYS A 37 11.71 -23.77 9.75
N ALA A 38 11.61 -25.06 9.52
CA ALA A 38 12.52 -25.80 8.64
C ALA A 38 12.49 -25.28 7.21
N GLY A 39 11.28 -25.05 6.66
CA GLY A 39 11.10 -24.52 5.32
C GLY A 39 11.67 -23.10 5.16
N THR A 40 11.40 -22.21 6.09
CA THR A 40 11.92 -20.83 6.06
C THR A 40 13.44 -20.79 6.22
N SER A 41 14.01 -21.62 7.11
CA SER A 41 15.47 -21.77 7.27
C SER A 41 16.13 -22.24 5.97
N PHE A 42 15.57 -23.25 5.32
CA PHE A 42 16.06 -23.74 4.02
C PHE A 42 16.02 -22.65 2.95
N VAL A 43 14.93 -21.87 2.87
CA VAL A 43 14.84 -20.75 1.90
C VAL A 43 15.90 -19.70 2.18
N ALA A 44 16.11 -19.29 3.42
CA ALA A 44 17.11 -18.29 3.79
C ALA A 44 18.54 -18.75 3.45
N LYS A 45 18.91 -20.00 3.81
CA LYS A 45 20.21 -20.61 3.45
C LYS A 45 20.40 -20.69 1.94
N SER A 46 19.38 -21.14 1.20
CA SER A 46 19.42 -21.23 -0.25
C SER A 46 19.62 -19.88 -0.92
N LEU A 47 18.92 -18.82 -0.44
CA LEU A 47 19.13 -17.47 -0.94
C LEU A 47 20.59 -17.01 -0.75
N GLY A 48 21.18 -17.25 0.43
CA GLY A 48 22.58 -16.91 0.69
C GLY A 48 23.52 -17.60 -0.29
N LYS A 49 23.39 -18.91 -0.47
CA LYS A 49 24.22 -19.69 -1.40
C LYS A 49 24.06 -19.24 -2.87
N ILE A 50 22.85 -18.90 -3.29
CA ILE A 50 22.61 -18.37 -4.65
C ILE A 50 23.31 -17.02 -4.83
N LEU A 51 23.29 -16.14 -3.82
CA LEU A 51 23.99 -14.85 -3.86
C LEU A 51 25.51 -15.03 -3.91
N GLU A 52 26.06 -15.96 -3.12
CA GLU A 52 27.48 -16.30 -3.18
C GLU A 52 27.91 -16.86 -4.54
N ASP A 53 27.08 -17.70 -5.15
CA ASP A 53 27.37 -18.22 -6.50
C ASP A 53 27.30 -17.08 -7.55
N ALA A 54 26.33 -16.14 -7.40
CA ALA A 54 26.28 -14.98 -8.27
C ALA A 54 27.54 -14.11 -8.14
N ASP A 55 28.05 -13.89 -6.90
CA ASP A 55 29.31 -13.19 -6.69
C ASP A 55 30.48 -13.89 -7.38
N LYS A 56 30.58 -15.22 -7.26
CA LYS A 56 31.63 -16.02 -7.98
C LYS A 56 31.55 -15.84 -9.48
N PHE A 57 30.34 -15.90 -10.07
CA PHE A 57 30.17 -15.66 -11.51
C PHE A 57 30.67 -14.28 -11.94
N ILE A 58 30.34 -13.24 -11.17
CA ILE A 58 30.81 -11.88 -11.43
C ILE A 58 32.34 -11.82 -11.32
N MET A 59 32.94 -12.48 -10.33
CA MET A 59 34.38 -12.48 -10.13
C MET A 59 35.15 -13.25 -11.21
N GLU A 60 34.54 -14.25 -11.84
CA GLU A 60 35.11 -15.04 -12.92
C GLU A 60 35.03 -14.37 -14.30
N ASP A 61 34.14 -13.35 -14.44
CA ASP A 61 33.96 -12.62 -15.71
C ASP A 61 35.28 -11.99 -16.19
N PRO A 62 35.72 -12.25 -17.43
CA PRO A 62 36.93 -11.65 -18.00
C PRO A 62 36.92 -10.12 -18.00
N HIS A 63 35.78 -9.49 -18.34
CA HIS A 63 35.67 -8.02 -18.40
C HIS A 63 35.85 -7.38 -17.03
N ARG A 64 35.40 -8.05 -15.94
CA ARG A 64 35.68 -7.58 -14.59
C ARG A 64 37.19 -7.46 -14.35
N LYS A 65 38.00 -8.43 -14.84
CA LYS A 65 39.46 -8.45 -14.65
C LYS A 65 40.16 -7.25 -15.28
N ASP A 66 39.60 -6.71 -16.35
CA ASP A 66 40.14 -5.51 -17.00
C ASP A 66 39.92 -4.24 -16.16
N LEU A 67 38.82 -4.16 -15.47
CA LEU A 67 38.37 -2.98 -14.76
C LEU A 67 38.67 -2.99 -13.24
N TYR A 68 38.64 -4.16 -12.61
CA TYR A 68 38.70 -4.29 -11.16
C TYR A 68 39.68 -5.34 -10.66
N ASN A 69 40.37 -5.06 -9.55
CA ASN A 69 41.19 -6.00 -8.80
C ASN A 69 40.44 -6.54 -7.57
N ILE A 70 40.40 -7.85 -7.38
CA ILE A 70 39.85 -8.48 -6.17
C ILE A 70 40.69 -8.09 -4.97
N GLN A 71 40.05 -7.72 -3.86
CA GLN A 71 40.70 -7.36 -2.61
C GLN A 71 40.44 -8.43 -1.54
N ARG A 72 39.24 -8.48 -0.99
CA ARG A 72 38.89 -9.39 0.10
C ARG A 72 37.39 -9.70 0.08
N LYS A 73 37.01 -10.71 0.84
CA LYS A 73 35.60 -11.08 1.03
C LYS A 73 35.05 -10.56 2.33
N PHE A 74 33.75 -10.27 2.32
CA PHE A 74 32.98 -9.82 3.48
C PHE A 74 31.67 -10.58 3.56
N VAL A 75 31.32 -11.02 4.75
CA VAL A 75 29.98 -11.53 5.04
C VAL A 75 29.01 -10.37 5.16
N ARG A 76 27.88 -10.47 4.48
CA ARG A 76 26.73 -9.58 4.62
C ARG A 76 25.53 -10.38 5.12
N CYS A 77 24.70 -9.76 5.96
CA CYS A 77 23.42 -10.29 6.35
C CYS A 77 22.30 -9.37 5.87
N LEU A 78 21.24 -9.99 5.32
CA LEU A 78 19.98 -9.32 4.96
C LEU A 78 18.83 -10.03 5.67
N ILE A 79 17.92 -9.25 6.25
CA ILE A 79 16.64 -9.76 6.74
C ILE A 79 15.73 -9.99 5.53
N SER A 80 15.23 -11.22 5.37
CA SER A 80 14.25 -11.60 4.36
C SER A 80 12.93 -12.00 5.00
N CYS A 81 11.90 -12.24 4.18
CA CYS A 81 10.64 -12.82 4.67
C CYS A 81 10.78 -14.24 5.22
N ALA A 82 11.90 -14.91 4.92
CA ALA A 82 12.22 -16.26 5.39
C ALA A 82 13.22 -16.27 6.56
N GLY A 83 13.65 -15.11 7.06
CA GLY A 83 14.66 -14.97 8.11
C GLY A 83 15.95 -14.33 7.61
N ASP A 84 17.05 -14.55 8.37
CA ASP A 84 18.35 -13.96 8.08
C ASP A 84 19.05 -14.68 6.94
N VAL A 85 19.46 -13.93 5.91
CA VAL A 85 20.20 -14.40 4.75
C VAL A 85 21.64 -13.93 4.86
N TYR A 86 22.54 -14.85 5.18
CA TYR A 86 23.98 -14.61 5.24
C TYR A 86 24.63 -15.02 3.92
N TYR A 87 25.51 -14.18 3.38
CA TYR A 87 26.29 -14.48 2.18
C TYR A 87 27.62 -13.76 2.16
N GLU A 88 28.65 -14.40 1.60
CA GLU A 88 29.94 -13.77 1.30
C GLU A 88 29.85 -13.00 -0.01
N ARG A 89 30.41 -11.79 -0.03
CA ARG A 89 30.57 -10.97 -1.22
C ARG A 89 31.98 -10.43 -1.35
N THR A 90 32.44 -10.23 -2.56
CA THR A 90 33.81 -9.83 -2.86
C THR A 90 33.92 -8.33 -3.03
N GLN A 91 34.79 -7.69 -2.26
CA GLN A 91 35.20 -6.31 -2.47
C GLN A 91 36.21 -6.24 -3.60
N VAL A 92 36.02 -5.33 -4.54
CA VAL A 92 36.95 -5.06 -5.64
C VAL A 92 37.40 -3.61 -5.64
N LEU A 93 38.61 -3.37 -6.14
CA LEU A 93 39.20 -2.04 -6.31
C LEU A 93 39.11 -1.67 -7.80
N ASN A 94 38.51 -0.55 -8.13
CA ASN A 94 38.46 -0.01 -9.48
C ASN A 94 39.88 0.48 -9.86
N LYS A 95 40.39 0.02 -11.00
CA LYS A 95 41.76 0.35 -11.49
C LYS A 95 41.89 1.79 -11.97
N ALA A 96 40.78 2.40 -12.39
CA ALA A 96 40.81 3.74 -12.99
C ALA A 96 40.85 4.84 -11.92
N ASP A 97 40.07 4.70 -10.83
CA ASP A 97 39.89 5.73 -9.82
C ASP A 97 40.28 5.33 -8.39
N GLY A 98 40.62 4.06 -8.17
CA GLY A 98 41.01 3.53 -6.86
C GLY A 98 39.87 3.40 -5.86
N THR A 99 38.62 3.42 -6.29
CA THR A 99 37.42 3.27 -5.44
C THR A 99 37.13 1.80 -5.15
N TYR A 100 36.52 1.53 -3.98
CA TYR A 100 36.10 0.19 -3.58
C TYR A 100 34.63 -0.07 -3.94
N HIS A 101 34.37 -1.24 -4.49
CA HIS A 101 33.05 -1.64 -4.95
C HIS A 101 32.67 -3.04 -4.48
N PHE A 102 31.35 -3.28 -4.36
CA PHE A 102 30.74 -4.61 -4.24
C PHE A 102 29.83 -4.82 -5.46
N LEU A 103 30.37 -5.41 -6.52
CA LEU A 103 29.66 -5.51 -7.81
C LEU A 103 28.33 -6.26 -7.70
N LEU A 104 28.27 -7.30 -6.87
CA LEU A 104 27.01 -8.02 -6.63
C LEU A 104 25.92 -7.09 -6.08
N ASP A 105 26.23 -6.28 -5.07
CA ASP A 105 25.27 -5.35 -4.48
C ASP A 105 24.81 -4.29 -5.47
N GLU A 106 25.74 -3.75 -6.26
CA GLU A 106 25.44 -2.74 -7.28
C GLU A 106 24.52 -3.31 -8.38
N MET A 107 24.76 -4.55 -8.83
CA MET A 107 23.91 -5.23 -9.81
C MET A 107 22.52 -5.55 -9.27
N MET A 108 22.41 -5.89 -7.99
CA MET A 108 21.13 -6.07 -7.29
C MET A 108 20.45 -4.75 -6.96
N LYS A 109 21.09 -3.60 -7.24
CA LYS A 109 20.61 -2.27 -6.82
C LYS A 109 20.38 -2.18 -5.31
N LEU A 110 21.23 -2.86 -4.54
CA LEU A 110 21.16 -2.92 -3.09
C LEU A 110 22.04 -1.82 -2.47
N PRO A 111 21.45 -0.80 -1.82
CA PRO A 111 22.24 0.26 -1.18
C PRO A 111 23.18 -0.28 -0.11
N PRO A 112 24.34 0.36 0.13
CA PRO A 112 25.31 -0.09 1.12
C PRO A 112 24.75 -0.22 2.55
N ASP A 113 23.84 0.67 2.92
CA ASP A 113 23.16 0.77 4.21
C ASP A 113 21.85 -0.02 4.31
N GLU A 114 21.49 -0.79 3.27
CA GLU A 114 20.26 -1.57 3.28
C GLU A 114 20.47 -2.92 3.99
N HIS A 115 19.56 -3.23 4.92
CA HIS A 115 19.58 -4.46 5.72
C HIS A 115 18.44 -5.43 5.38
N PHE A 116 17.57 -5.07 4.45
CA PHE A 116 16.39 -5.85 4.09
C PHE A 116 16.45 -6.28 2.63
N THR A 117 15.91 -7.45 2.33
CA THR A 117 15.55 -7.78 0.95
C THR A 117 14.37 -6.90 0.50
N GLU A 118 14.13 -6.78 -0.81
CA GLU A 118 12.98 -6.00 -1.32
C GLU A 118 11.65 -6.57 -0.81
N GLY A 119 11.53 -7.90 -0.72
CA GLY A 119 10.35 -8.56 -0.19
C GLY A 119 10.10 -8.27 1.29
N ALA A 120 11.15 -8.32 2.11
CA ALA A 120 11.06 -7.98 3.53
C ALA A 120 10.68 -6.51 3.75
N GLU A 121 11.25 -5.60 2.98
CA GLU A 121 10.91 -4.19 3.05
C GLU A 121 9.46 -3.94 2.60
N ALA A 122 9.00 -4.59 1.52
CA ALA A 122 7.60 -4.52 1.11
C ALA A 122 6.66 -5.03 2.20
N ARG A 123 7.04 -6.12 2.90
CA ARG A 123 6.29 -6.65 4.04
C ARG A 123 6.23 -5.67 5.20
N ILE A 124 7.34 -4.99 5.52
CA ILE A 124 7.36 -3.92 6.54
C ILE A 124 6.34 -2.83 6.20
N LEU A 125 6.30 -2.37 4.96
CA LEU A 125 5.36 -1.33 4.52
C LEU A 125 3.90 -1.81 4.58
N GLN A 126 3.63 -3.05 4.16
CA GLN A 126 2.29 -3.67 4.25
C GLN A 126 1.82 -3.75 5.70
N ASP A 127 2.65 -4.29 6.58
CA ASP A 127 2.33 -4.42 8.00
C ASP A 127 2.19 -3.04 8.69
N ALA A 128 3.00 -2.05 8.33
CA ALA A 128 2.90 -0.68 8.83
C ALA A 128 1.61 0.02 8.39
N ALA A 129 1.09 -0.31 7.21
CA ALA A 129 -0.19 0.22 6.73
C ALA A 129 -1.40 -0.29 7.54
N GLU A 130 -1.31 -1.48 8.14
CA GLU A 130 -2.41 -2.11 8.88
C GLU A 130 -2.23 -2.06 10.40
N ALA A 131 -0.98 -2.03 10.89
CA ALA A 131 -0.65 -2.11 12.31
C ALA A 131 0.26 -0.97 12.77
N SER A 132 0.53 -0.89 14.09
CA SER A 132 1.50 0.03 14.63
C SER A 132 2.93 -0.31 14.16
N TYR A 133 3.80 0.69 14.10
CA TYR A 133 5.20 0.48 13.74
C TYR A 133 5.90 -0.53 14.63
N SER A 134 5.53 -0.61 15.93
CA SER A 134 6.06 -1.63 16.83
C SER A 134 5.65 -3.04 16.43
N LYS A 135 4.37 -3.26 16.06
CA LYS A 135 3.89 -4.57 15.60
C LYS A 135 4.48 -4.96 14.24
N ALA A 136 4.64 -3.99 13.33
CA ALA A 136 5.30 -4.25 12.05
C ALA A 136 6.79 -4.62 12.25
N ALA A 137 7.47 -3.96 13.18
CA ALA A 137 8.85 -4.28 13.55
C ALA A 137 8.97 -5.67 14.17
N GLU A 138 8.07 -6.03 15.09
CA GLU A 138 8.02 -7.36 15.71
C GLU A 138 7.85 -8.47 14.68
N ARG A 139 6.94 -8.30 13.72
CA ARG A 139 6.64 -9.30 12.69
C ARG A 139 7.77 -9.59 11.71
N ILE A 140 8.66 -8.60 11.49
CA ILE A 140 9.80 -8.76 10.58
C ILE A 140 11.10 -9.06 11.32
N SER A 141 11.14 -8.91 12.64
CA SER A 141 12.29 -9.29 13.47
C SER A 141 12.52 -10.79 13.40
N THR A 142 13.80 -11.18 13.43
CA THR A 142 14.23 -12.58 13.42
C THR A 142 14.73 -12.99 14.81
N GLU A 143 15.10 -14.25 14.97
CA GLU A 143 15.72 -14.73 16.24
C GLU A 143 17.02 -14.00 16.55
N ASN A 144 17.78 -13.59 15.51
CA ASN A 144 19.10 -12.96 15.68
C ASN A 144 19.09 -11.44 15.51
N GLN A 145 18.06 -10.87 14.88
CA GLN A 145 18.01 -9.44 14.57
C GLN A 145 16.68 -8.81 14.98
N THR A 146 16.75 -7.87 15.92
CA THR A 146 15.59 -7.08 16.35
C THR A 146 15.47 -5.82 15.51
N VAL A 147 14.35 -5.65 14.83
CA VAL A 147 14.03 -4.44 14.06
C VAL A 147 13.35 -3.43 14.99
N SER A 148 13.77 -2.18 14.93
CA SER A 148 13.19 -1.12 15.76
C SER A 148 11.95 -0.50 15.08
N LYS A 149 11.01 0.01 15.89
CA LYS A 149 9.89 0.81 15.39
C LYS A 149 10.34 2.05 14.60
N VAL A 150 11.52 2.60 14.93
CA VAL A 150 12.11 3.75 14.22
C VAL A 150 12.56 3.35 12.82
N THR A 151 13.11 2.15 12.66
CA THR A 151 13.45 1.59 11.33
C THR A 151 12.21 1.52 10.46
N VAL A 152 11.10 0.98 10.97
CA VAL A 152 9.82 0.92 10.24
C VAL A 152 9.31 2.32 9.89
N MET A 153 9.36 3.25 10.84
CA MET A 153 8.98 4.65 10.62
C MET A 153 9.81 5.27 9.48
N ASN A 154 11.13 5.09 9.48
CA ASN A 154 12.00 5.61 8.45
C ASN A 154 11.67 5.03 7.08
N LYS A 155 11.39 3.71 6.99
CA LYS A 155 10.95 3.07 5.74
C LYS A 155 9.66 3.69 5.19
N VAL A 156 8.69 3.99 6.05
CA VAL A 156 7.46 4.69 5.65
C VAL A 156 7.76 6.14 5.21
N HIS A 157 8.61 6.87 5.94
CA HIS A 157 8.97 8.25 5.62
C HIS A 157 9.75 8.39 4.29
N GLU A 158 10.44 7.36 3.88
CA GLU A 158 11.19 7.32 2.61
C GLU A 158 10.31 7.02 1.37
N ILE A 159 9.02 6.73 1.54
CA ILE A 159 8.09 6.56 0.41
C ILE A 159 8.06 7.83 -0.43
N LEU A 160 8.03 7.68 -1.74
CA LEU A 160 8.02 8.79 -2.68
C LEU A 160 6.76 9.66 -2.50
N GLU A 161 6.91 10.97 -2.67
CA GLU A 161 5.79 11.91 -2.66
C GLU A 161 4.85 11.68 -3.85
N GLU A 162 5.42 11.41 -5.00
CA GLU A 162 4.68 11.07 -6.20
C GLU A 162 4.83 9.57 -6.46
N LEU A 163 3.75 8.84 -6.24
CA LEU A 163 3.69 7.42 -6.52
C LEU A 163 3.51 7.20 -8.04
N PRO A 164 4.14 6.17 -8.62
CA PRO A 164 4.02 5.90 -10.05
C PRO A 164 2.56 5.61 -10.43
N LEU A 165 2.13 6.15 -11.57
CA LEU A 165 0.87 5.80 -12.21
C LEU A 165 1.16 4.82 -13.35
N GLU A 166 0.62 3.60 -13.25
CA GLU A 166 0.73 2.62 -14.33
C GLU A 166 -0.08 3.09 -15.53
N GLU A 167 0.43 2.84 -16.72
CA GLU A 167 -0.28 3.08 -17.97
C GLU A 167 -0.79 1.73 -18.49
N PRO A 168 -2.10 1.58 -18.68
CA PRO A 168 -2.66 0.33 -19.18
C PRO A 168 -2.32 0.15 -20.66
N ALA A 169 -2.25 -1.11 -21.12
CA ALA A 169 -2.02 -1.43 -22.53
C ALA A 169 -3.12 -0.86 -23.45
N GLU A 170 -4.38 -0.82 -22.94
CA GLU A 170 -5.51 -0.25 -23.63
C GLU A 170 -6.30 0.67 -22.70
N LYS A 171 -6.74 1.83 -23.24
CA LYS A 171 -7.56 2.77 -22.49
C LYS A 171 -9.00 2.26 -22.37
N ARG A 172 -9.56 2.43 -21.19
CA ARG A 172 -10.93 2.04 -20.90
C ARG A 172 -11.93 3.01 -21.52
N CYS A 173 -12.99 2.48 -22.12
CA CYS A 173 -14.08 3.27 -22.69
C CYS A 173 -15.22 3.40 -21.69
N CYS A 174 -15.42 4.61 -21.16
CA CYS A 174 -16.45 4.92 -20.18
C CYS A 174 -17.13 6.25 -20.52
N SER A 175 -18.48 6.28 -20.49
CA SER A 175 -19.21 7.51 -20.82
C SER A 175 -19.30 8.49 -19.63
N HIS A 176 -19.22 8.00 -18.42
CA HIS A 176 -19.31 8.78 -17.20
C HIS A 176 -18.26 8.29 -16.19
N LEU A 177 -17.55 9.21 -15.58
CA LEU A 177 -16.68 8.94 -14.44
C LEU A 177 -17.21 9.66 -13.20
N TYR A 178 -16.92 9.07 -12.08
CA TYR A 178 -17.27 9.59 -10.76
C TYR A 178 -16.02 9.80 -9.96
N ILE A 179 -15.94 10.95 -9.33
CA ILE A 179 -14.88 11.31 -8.39
C ILE A 179 -15.56 11.65 -7.07
N GLU A 180 -15.12 11.05 -6.01
CA GLU A 180 -15.53 11.43 -4.66
C GLU A 180 -14.29 11.94 -3.91
N ALA A 181 -14.45 13.01 -3.15
CA ALA A 181 -13.36 13.66 -2.41
C ALA A 181 -13.82 14.06 -1.02
N ASP A 182 -12.97 13.82 -0.02
CA ASP A 182 -13.21 14.14 1.37
C ASP A 182 -11.87 14.15 2.15
N GLU A 183 -11.88 14.52 3.44
CA GLU A 183 -10.68 14.63 4.26
C GLU A 183 -10.86 14.02 5.65
N ASP A 184 -9.75 13.50 6.22
CA ASP A 184 -9.67 13.09 7.63
C ASP A 184 -8.84 14.10 8.42
N HIS A 185 -9.24 14.33 9.68
CA HIS A 185 -8.54 15.18 10.63
C HIS A 185 -7.64 14.36 11.54
N ILE A 186 -6.37 14.23 11.16
CA ILE A 186 -5.37 13.41 11.82
C ILE A 186 -4.68 14.25 12.90
N HIS A 187 -4.61 13.74 14.13
CA HIS A 187 -3.94 14.45 15.23
C HIS A 187 -2.46 14.65 14.99
N ARG A 188 -1.98 15.87 15.21
CA ARG A 188 -0.60 16.27 15.01
C ARG A 188 0.27 15.98 16.23
N GLN A 189 1.44 15.40 16.04
CA GLN A 189 2.40 15.08 17.08
C GLN A 189 3.39 16.24 17.35
N ASP A 190 3.81 16.91 16.29
CA ASP A 190 4.80 17.99 16.30
C ASP A 190 4.13 19.35 16.49
N GLY A 191 4.62 20.17 17.40
CA GLY A 191 4.15 21.54 17.49
C GLY A 191 4.03 22.13 18.89
N GLY A 192 4.57 21.46 19.91
CA GLY A 192 4.62 22.03 21.25
C GLY A 192 3.25 22.43 21.82
N LYS A 193 3.26 23.39 22.79
CA LYS A 193 2.03 23.89 23.41
C LYS A 193 1.17 24.73 22.47
N GLU A 194 1.76 25.41 21.50
CA GLU A 194 1.09 26.36 20.59
C GLU A 194 0.24 25.65 19.51
N LEU A 195 0.59 24.42 19.15
CA LEU A 195 -0.15 23.62 18.16
C LEU A 195 -0.95 22.48 18.79
N ARG A 196 -1.17 22.52 20.09
CA ARG A 196 -1.95 21.52 20.82
C ARG A 196 -3.39 21.51 20.29
N GLY A 197 -3.80 20.39 19.67
CA GLY A 197 -5.11 20.28 19.03
C GLY A 197 -5.14 20.61 17.54
N ALA A 198 -4.02 21.04 16.96
CA ALA A 198 -3.91 21.18 15.51
C ALA A 198 -4.00 19.79 14.83
N CYS A 199 -4.75 19.72 13.73
CA CYS A 199 -4.92 18.52 12.94
C CYS A 199 -4.21 18.67 11.59
N ILE A 200 -3.73 17.53 11.07
CA ILE A 200 -3.26 17.38 9.70
C ILE A 200 -4.47 16.93 8.87
N GLN A 201 -4.76 17.63 7.79
CA GLN A 201 -5.82 17.21 6.86
C GLN A 201 -5.26 16.17 5.89
N GLY A 202 -5.68 14.92 6.05
CA GLY A 202 -5.41 13.84 5.11
C GLY A 202 -6.48 13.84 4.02
N LYS A 203 -6.16 14.32 2.81
CA LYS A 203 -7.10 14.40 1.70
C LYS A 203 -7.17 13.08 0.95
N LEU A 204 -8.39 12.66 0.64
CA LEU A 204 -8.70 11.47 -0.14
C LEU A 204 -9.51 11.89 -1.37
N VAL A 205 -9.05 11.47 -2.55
CA VAL A 205 -9.79 11.58 -3.82
C VAL A 205 -9.76 10.22 -4.49
N TYR A 206 -10.86 9.77 -5.02
CA TYR A 206 -10.88 8.54 -5.81
C TYR A 206 -11.79 8.63 -7.02
N VAL A 207 -11.35 7.96 -8.09
CA VAL A 207 -12.01 7.91 -9.40
C VAL A 207 -12.59 6.51 -9.59
N PHE A 208 -13.82 6.40 -10.10
CA PHE A 208 -14.45 5.10 -10.39
C PHE A 208 -15.47 5.22 -11.50
N GLU A 209 -15.85 4.08 -12.10
CA GLU A 209 -16.72 4.02 -13.29
C GLU A 209 -18.21 3.88 -12.95
N GLY A 210 -18.52 3.43 -11.73
CA GLY A 210 -19.90 3.21 -11.29
C GLY A 210 -19.96 2.48 -9.96
N LYS A 211 -21.18 2.12 -9.56
CA LYS A 211 -21.45 1.33 -8.34
C LYS A 211 -22.31 0.12 -8.72
N GLU A 212 -21.83 -1.07 -8.43
CA GLU A 212 -22.53 -2.34 -8.68
C GLU A 212 -23.06 -2.94 -7.38
N SER A 213 -24.22 -3.59 -7.44
CA SER A 213 -24.80 -4.29 -6.29
C SER A 213 -24.18 -5.67 -6.17
N VAL A 214 -23.48 -5.94 -5.08
CA VAL A 214 -22.86 -7.25 -4.80
C VAL A 214 -23.81 -8.15 -4.01
N ARG A 215 -24.59 -7.56 -3.12
CA ARG A 215 -25.67 -8.19 -2.37
C ARG A 215 -26.67 -7.14 -1.95
N GLU A 216 -27.84 -7.57 -1.45
CA GLU A 216 -28.89 -6.65 -1.00
C GLU A 216 -28.31 -5.63 -0.01
N GLY A 217 -28.51 -4.34 -0.28
CA GLY A 217 -28.03 -3.22 0.55
C GLY A 217 -26.52 -2.90 0.43
N ARG A 218 -25.71 -3.70 -0.28
CA ARG A 218 -24.28 -3.44 -0.46
C ARG A 218 -23.90 -3.19 -1.92
N LYS A 219 -23.29 -2.03 -2.16
CA LYS A 219 -22.72 -1.64 -3.46
C LYS A 219 -21.22 -1.53 -3.36
N GLU A 220 -20.53 -1.96 -4.41
CA GLU A 220 -19.08 -1.81 -4.54
C GLU A 220 -18.77 -0.88 -5.73
N LEU A 221 -17.61 -0.21 -5.64
CA LEU A 221 -17.14 0.68 -6.70
C LEU A 221 -16.57 -0.15 -7.85
N VAL A 222 -16.88 0.27 -9.08
CA VAL A 222 -16.32 -0.35 -10.29
C VAL A 222 -15.01 0.34 -10.64
N ASN A 223 -13.93 -0.42 -10.70
CA ASN A 223 -12.57 0.04 -11.04
C ASN A 223 -12.11 1.28 -10.26
N PRO A 224 -12.19 1.29 -8.92
CA PRO A 224 -11.79 2.45 -8.13
C PRO A 224 -10.27 2.65 -8.13
N PHE A 225 -9.84 3.92 -8.20
CA PHE A 225 -8.44 4.31 -8.03
C PHE A 225 -8.34 5.48 -7.05
N PHE A 226 -7.45 5.37 -6.06
CA PHE A 226 -7.38 6.25 -4.91
C PHE A 226 -6.12 7.11 -4.93
N PHE A 227 -6.29 8.40 -4.64
CA PHE A 227 -5.24 9.39 -4.45
C PHE A 227 -5.34 9.93 -3.03
N GLY A 228 -4.20 10.12 -2.39
CA GLY A 228 -4.21 10.65 -1.05
C GLY A 228 -2.88 11.21 -0.60
N GLY A 229 -2.93 12.01 0.44
CA GLY A 229 -1.78 12.67 1.03
C GLY A 229 -2.20 13.91 1.81
N ARG A 230 -1.20 14.58 2.41
CA ARG A 230 -1.37 15.91 2.97
C ARG A 230 -1.12 16.95 1.87
N TYR A 231 -2.15 17.52 1.35
CA TYR A 231 -2.06 18.59 0.37
C TYR A 231 -2.52 19.91 1.01
N ALA A 232 -1.57 20.75 1.44
CA ALA A 232 -1.86 21.97 2.14
C ALA A 232 -1.78 23.20 1.19
N GLY A 233 -2.78 24.04 1.27
CA GLY A 233 -2.84 25.26 0.45
C GLY A 233 -3.22 25.03 -1.02
N PRO A 234 -3.40 26.12 -1.77
CA PRO A 234 -3.92 26.07 -3.14
C PRO A 234 -3.01 25.33 -4.13
N GLU A 235 -1.70 25.53 -4.04
CA GLU A 235 -0.74 24.92 -4.97
C GLU A 235 -0.67 23.40 -4.83
N GLU A 236 -0.61 22.88 -3.60
CA GLU A 236 -0.58 21.45 -3.39
C GLU A 236 -1.92 20.80 -3.75
N ASN A 237 -3.05 21.51 -3.51
CA ASN A 237 -4.36 21.06 -3.98
C ASN A 237 -4.42 20.97 -5.51
N ALA A 238 -3.86 21.94 -6.22
CA ALA A 238 -3.76 21.90 -7.67
C ALA A 238 -2.97 20.66 -8.14
N ARG A 239 -1.81 20.37 -7.53
CA ARG A 239 -1.02 19.18 -7.84
C ARG A 239 -1.82 17.89 -7.64
N LEU A 240 -2.63 17.78 -6.57
CA LEU A 240 -3.51 16.62 -6.37
C LEU A 240 -4.46 16.45 -7.56
N TRP A 241 -5.14 17.53 -7.97
CA TRP A 241 -6.09 17.48 -9.08
C TRP A 241 -5.40 17.25 -10.43
N GLU A 242 -4.22 17.77 -10.66
CA GLU A 242 -3.40 17.47 -11.83
C GLU A 242 -3.04 16.00 -11.91
N ARG A 243 -2.70 15.37 -10.78
CA ARG A 243 -2.45 13.93 -10.72
C ARG A 243 -3.71 13.10 -11.03
N VAL A 244 -4.87 13.53 -10.56
CA VAL A 244 -6.16 12.89 -10.89
C VAL A 244 -6.43 13.01 -12.39
N GLN A 245 -6.20 14.18 -12.98
CA GLN A 245 -6.35 14.42 -14.42
C GLN A 245 -5.36 13.57 -15.23
N GLU A 246 -4.10 13.49 -14.83
CA GLU A 246 -3.09 12.63 -15.45
C GLU A 246 -3.56 11.16 -15.50
N TYR A 247 -4.08 10.64 -14.40
CA TYR A 247 -4.63 9.29 -14.33
C TYR A 247 -5.79 9.10 -15.32
N ILE A 248 -6.73 10.05 -15.36
CA ILE A 248 -7.88 9.98 -16.27
C ILE A 248 -7.42 9.98 -17.74
N LEU A 249 -6.44 10.83 -18.09
CA LEU A 249 -5.89 10.90 -19.44
C LEU A 249 -5.14 9.64 -19.86
N LYS A 250 -4.43 8.99 -18.92
CA LYS A 250 -3.69 7.75 -19.17
C LYS A 250 -4.63 6.55 -19.32
N ASN A 251 -5.67 6.49 -18.48
CA ASN A 251 -6.47 5.27 -18.32
C ASN A 251 -7.78 5.25 -19.11
N TYR A 252 -8.28 6.40 -19.55
CA TYR A 252 -9.60 6.48 -20.19
C TYR A 252 -9.55 7.14 -21.57
N ASP A 253 -10.37 6.59 -22.50
CA ASP A 253 -10.58 7.22 -23.80
C ASP A 253 -11.40 8.51 -23.66
N GLN A 254 -10.76 9.64 -23.98
CA GLN A 254 -11.36 10.96 -23.87
C GLN A 254 -12.48 11.19 -24.88
N SER A 255 -12.50 10.47 -26.00
CA SER A 255 -13.57 10.58 -27.00
C SER A 255 -14.88 9.95 -26.52
N ALA A 256 -14.80 8.84 -25.78
CA ALA A 256 -15.93 8.15 -25.18
C ALA A 256 -16.49 8.87 -23.94
N LEU A 257 -15.64 9.61 -23.22
CA LEU A 257 -15.99 10.27 -21.96
C LEU A 257 -16.87 11.51 -22.21
N LYS A 258 -18.12 11.47 -21.71
CA LYS A 258 -19.09 12.56 -21.84
C LYS A 258 -19.12 13.50 -20.62
N ARG A 259 -18.99 12.95 -19.42
CA ARG A 259 -19.13 13.69 -18.17
C ARG A 259 -18.34 13.08 -17.02
N VAL A 260 -17.78 13.94 -16.17
CA VAL A 260 -17.17 13.57 -14.88
C VAL A 260 -17.95 14.24 -13.75
N TYR A 261 -18.40 13.46 -12.77
CA TYR A 261 -19.08 13.99 -11.59
C TYR A 261 -18.10 14.04 -10.42
N ILE A 262 -17.87 15.22 -9.85
CA ILE A 262 -17.04 15.40 -8.65
C ILE A 262 -17.97 15.62 -7.47
N SER A 263 -17.97 14.72 -6.47
CA SER A 263 -18.82 14.76 -5.30
C SER A 263 -18.01 14.99 -4.02
N GLY A 264 -18.54 15.80 -3.11
CA GLY A 264 -17.97 16.06 -1.80
C GLY A 264 -18.78 17.04 -0.98
N ASP A 265 -18.25 17.41 0.20
CA ASP A 265 -18.90 18.28 1.18
C ASP A 265 -19.07 19.75 0.75
N GLY A 266 -18.42 20.16 -0.34
CA GLY A 266 -18.43 21.54 -0.85
C GLY A 266 -17.25 22.38 -0.38
N GLY A 267 -16.24 21.78 0.23
CA GLY A 267 -14.96 22.40 0.52
C GLY A 267 -14.36 23.06 -0.71
N SER A 268 -13.70 24.22 -0.54
CA SER A 268 -13.12 24.97 -1.66
C SER A 268 -12.14 24.12 -2.49
N TRP A 269 -11.30 23.35 -1.81
CA TRP A 269 -10.31 22.49 -2.46
C TRP A 269 -10.94 21.36 -3.31
N ILE A 270 -12.16 20.88 -2.96
CA ILE A 270 -12.89 19.89 -3.75
C ILE A 270 -13.48 20.54 -5.00
N ARG A 271 -14.06 21.73 -4.84
CA ARG A 271 -14.68 22.46 -5.96
C ARG A 271 -13.68 22.87 -7.01
N THR A 272 -12.46 23.25 -6.62
CA THR A 272 -11.39 23.56 -7.59
C THR A 272 -11.03 22.37 -8.49
N GLY A 273 -11.40 21.14 -8.13
CA GLY A 273 -11.28 19.98 -9.02
C GLY A 273 -11.95 20.19 -10.37
N THR A 274 -13.04 20.99 -10.44
CA THR A 274 -13.71 21.28 -11.71
C THR A 274 -12.89 22.16 -12.64
N ASP A 275 -11.89 22.89 -12.14
CA ASP A 275 -11.00 23.73 -12.92
C ASP A 275 -9.88 22.90 -13.58
N HIS A 276 -9.56 21.74 -13.01
CA HIS A 276 -8.49 20.84 -13.47
C HIS A 276 -9.02 19.66 -14.31
N ILE A 277 -10.21 19.13 -14.00
CA ILE A 277 -10.75 17.96 -14.66
C ILE A 277 -11.69 18.35 -15.81
N ALA A 278 -11.31 18.00 -17.01
CA ALA A 278 -12.13 18.28 -18.21
C ALA A 278 -13.49 17.58 -18.13
N LYS A 279 -14.53 18.23 -18.68
CA LYS A 279 -15.94 17.74 -18.71
C LYS A 279 -16.55 17.49 -17.33
N SER A 280 -15.95 18.01 -16.25
CA SER A 280 -16.42 17.79 -14.90
C SER A 280 -17.53 18.75 -14.46
N VAL A 281 -18.30 18.31 -13.49
CA VAL A 281 -19.30 19.13 -12.78
C VAL A 281 -19.28 18.74 -11.30
N PHE A 282 -19.37 19.75 -10.43
CA PHE A 282 -19.48 19.52 -8.99
C PHE A 282 -20.89 19.09 -8.60
N VAL A 283 -20.99 18.11 -7.68
CA VAL A 283 -22.22 17.57 -7.09
C VAL A 283 -22.08 17.65 -5.56
N ALA A 284 -23.01 18.30 -4.90
CA ALA A 284 -22.98 18.36 -3.44
C ALA A 284 -23.36 17.02 -2.82
N ASP A 285 -22.62 16.61 -1.80
CA ASP A 285 -22.92 15.38 -1.05
C ASP A 285 -24.24 15.53 -0.27
N ARG A 286 -25.14 14.55 -0.46
CA ARG A 286 -26.45 14.52 0.21
C ARG A 286 -26.34 14.27 1.71
N PHE A 287 -25.32 13.57 2.18
CA PHE A 287 -25.10 13.31 3.60
C PHE A 287 -24.81 14.61 4.33
N HIS A 288 -23.86 15.41 3.83
CA HIS A 288 -23.55 16.72 4.40
C HIS A 288 -24.72 17.69 4.29
N LEU A 289 -25.43 17.72 3.16
CA LEU A 289 -26.65 18.50 3.03
C LEU A 289 -27.69 18.14 4.11
N MET A 290 -27.92 16.85 4.32
CA MET A 290 -28.87 16.37 5.35
C MET A 290 -28.42 16.78 6.76
N LYS A 291 -27.11 16.73 7.04
CA LYS A 291 -26.51 17.17 8.32
C LYS A 291 -26.81 18.64 8.59
N TYR A 292 -26.58 19.52 7.61
CA TYR A 292 -26.91 20.95 7.72
C TYR A 292 -28.40 21.20 7.90
N ILE A 293 -29.27 20.56 7.10
CA ILE A 293 -30.73 20.72 7.20
C ILE A 293 -31.23 20.23 8.56
N ASN A 294 -30.76 19.08 9.04
CA ASN A 294 -31.18 18.56 10.36
C ASN A 294 -30.71 19.47 11.51
N ALA A 295 -29.48 20.02 11.45
CA ALA A 295 -28.98 20.95 12.45
C ALA A 295 -29.82 22.22 12.51
N ALA A 296 -30.20 22.79 11.37
CA ALA A 296 -31.06 23.96 11.29
C ALA A 296 -32.50 23.65 11.74
N ALA A 297 -33.06 22.51 11.34
CA ALA A 297 -34.41 22.11 11.70
C ALA A 297 -34.58 21.89 13.23
N ARG A 298 -33.56 21.34 13.90
CA ARG A 298 -33.55 21.17 15.38
C ARG A 298 -33.67 22.47 16.14
N GLN A 299 -33.36 23.63 15.53
CA GLN A 299 -33.49 24.93 16.14
C GLN A 299 -34.93 25.47 16.08
N MET A 300 -35.84 24.78 15.39
CA MET A 300 -37.21 25.25 15.16
C MET A 300 -38.25 24.63 16.11
N LEU A 301 -37.80 23.99 17.19
CA LEU A 301 -38.66 23.36 18.19
C LEU A 301 -39.72 22.44 17.51
N ASP A 302 -41.02 22.80 17.68
CA ASP A 302 -42.13 21.98 17.18
C ASP A 302 -42.28 21.98 15.64
N ASP A 303 -41.72 22.99 14.95
CA ASP A 303 -41.82 23.14 13.48
C ASP A 303 -40.71 22.45 12.68
N GLY A 304 -39.82 21.73 13.35
CA GLY A 304 -38.59 21.19 12.72
C GLY A 304 -38.86 20.32 11.49
N ASP A 305 -39.77 19.36 11.57
CA ASP A 305 -40.09 18.45 10.45
C ASP A 305 -40.81 19.18 9.31
N GLU A 306 -41.68 20.14 9.61
CA GLU A 306 -42.35 20.95 8.58
C GLU A 306 -41.34 21.79 7.79
N VAL A 307 -40.41 22.43 8.50
CA VAL A 307 -39.32 23.23 7.88
C VAL A 307 -38.42 22.37 7.03
N LYS A 308 -38.01 21.21 7.51
CA LYS A 308 -37.25 20.24 6.75
C LYS A 308 -37.95 19.84 5.44
N GLY A 309 -39.22 19.49 5.52
CA GLY A 309 -40.05 19.16 4.35
C GLY A 309 -40.14 20.33 3.35
N LYS A 310 -40.31 21.57 3.85
CA LYS A 310 -40.32 22.78 2.99
C LYS A 310 -38.99 23.02 2.30
N ILE A 311 -37.84 22.83 2.98
CA ILE A 311 -36.51 22.97 2.37
C ILE A 311 -36.35 22.01 1.19
N TYR A 312 -36.59 20.71 1.41
CA TYR A 312 -36.52 19.72 0.31
C TYR A 312 -37.48 20.02 -0.85
N LYS A 313 -38.72 20.40 -0.54
CA LYS A 313 -39.72 20.80 -1.55
C LYS A 313 -39.25 21.99 -2.39
N TYR A 314 -38.55 22.96 -1.80
CA TYR A 314 -38.06 24.14 -2.55
C TYR A 314 -36.81 23.79 -3.37
N ILE A 315 -35.97 22.88 -2.89
CA ILE A 315 -34.85 22.32 -3.68
C ILE A 315 -35.39 21.62 -4.93
N TYR A 316 -36.29 20.65 -4.77
CA TYR A 316 -36.89 19.92 -5.89
C TYR A 316 -37.59 20.81 -6.92
N LYS A 317 -38.38 21.79 -6.42
CA LYS A 317 -39.16 22.70 -7.28
C LYS A 317 -38.34 23.89 -7.82
N ASN A 318 -37.02 23.93 -7.58
CA ASN A 318 -36.16 25.07 -7.94
C ASN A 318 -36.72 26.41 -7.53
N LYS A 319 -37.01 26.61 -6.23
CA LYS A 319 -37.60 27.83 -5.71
C LYS A 319 -36.67 28.54 -4.68
N PRO A 320 -35.46 29.04 -5.12
CA PRO A 320 -34.51 29.65 -4.20
C PRO A 320 -35.11 30.89 -3.48
N GLY A 321 -35.94 31.68 -4.14
CA GLY A 321 -36.60 32.84 -3.53
C GLY A 321 -37.55 32.47 -2.39
N LYS A 322 -38.27 31.31 -2.48
CA LYS A 322 -39.11 30.81 -1.38
C LYS A 322 -38.25 30.26 -0.25
N LEU A 323 -37.12 29.65 -0.56
CA LEU A 323 -36.16 29.17 0.43
C LEU A 323 -35.59 30.34 1.25
N ARG A 324 -35.12 31.41 0.61
CA ARG A 324 -34.66 32.63 1.33
C ARG A 324 -35.74 33.23 2.24
N LYS A 325 -36.99 33.24 1.81
CA LYS A 325 -38.11 33.69 2.66
C LYS A 325 -38.32 32.77 3.86
N LEU A 326 -38.12 31.44 3.67
CA LEU A 326 -38.21 30.48 4.77
C LEU A 326 -37.09 30.75 5.80
N PHE A 327 -35.83 30.85 5.37
CA PHE A 327 -34.69 31.11 6.25
C PHE A 327 -34.83 32.44 7.00
N ARG A 328 -35.38 33.47 6.36
CA ARG A 328 -35.68 34.74 7.02
C ARG A 328 -36.70 34.63 8.17
N ARG A 329 -37.67 33.68 8.05
CA ARG A 329 -38.60 33.37 9.17
C ARG A 329 -37.91 32.54 10.24
N MET A 330 -37.18 31.49 9.84
CA MET A 330 -36.43 30.64 10.77
C MET A 330 -35.51 31.47 11.69
N LYS A 331 -34.77 32.43 11.13
CA LYS A 331 -33.88 33.32 11.91
C LYS A 331 -34.61 34.15 12.97
N LYS A 332 -35.94 34.37 12.84
CA LYS A 332 -36.72 35.12 13.83
C LYS A 332 -37.21 34.25 14.97
N SER A 333 -37.32 32.92 14.77
CA SER A 333 -37.96 31.99 15.74
C SER A 333 -37.01 30.85 16.17
N ALA A 334 -35.80 30.79 15.66
CA ALA A 334 -34.85 29.74 16.01
C ALA A 334 -34.30 29.91 17.44
N SER A 335 -34.13 28.80 18.14
CA SER A 335 -33.50 28.76 19.47
C SER A 335 -31.99 29.04 19.40
N GLY A 336 -31.34 28.75 18.26
CA GLY A 336 -29.94 29.04 17.94
C GLY A 336 -29.78 29.48 16.48
N LEU A 337 -29.07 30.59 16.26
CA LEU A 337 -28.92 31.17 14.91
C LEU A 337 -27.86 30.52 14.08
N ASP A 338 -26.72 30.09 14.65
CA ASP A 338 -25.58 29.62 13.94
C ASP A 338 -25.87 28.42 13.00
N PRO A 339 -26.57 27.35 13.43
CA PRO A 339 -26.92 26.24 12.54
C PRO A 339 -27.84 26.66 11.38
N VAL A 340 -28.73 27.64 11.61
CA VAL A 340 -29.65 28.16 10.58
C VAL A 340 -28.88 28.96 9.53
N ILE A 341 -27.94 29.81 9.96
CA ILE A 341 -27.08 30.62 9.09
C ILE A 341 -26.14 29.68 8.27
N ALA A 342 -25.54 28.70 8.93
CA ALA A 342 -24.68 27.75 8.28
C ALA A 342 -25.41 26.94 7.18
N CYS A 343 -26.64 26.48 7.46
CA CYS A 343 -27.46 25.77 6.49
C CYS A 343 -27.86 26.67 5.32
N GLU A 344 -28.30 27.92 5.56
CA GLU A 344 -28.62 28.88 4.49
C GLU A 344 -27.40 29.14 3.59
N SER A 345 -26.25 29.44 4.19
CA SER A 345 -25.01 29.71 3.49
C SER A 345 -24.55 28.48 2.65
N PHE A 346 -24.63 27.27 3.20
CA PHE A 346 -24.33 26.05 2.49
C PHE A 346 -25.23 25.86 1.25
N LEU A 347 -26.54 26.07 1.41
CA LEU A 347 -27.53 25.95 0.34
C LEU A 347 -27.34 27.02 -0.73
N GLU A 348 -27.06 28.26 -0.37
CA GLU A 348 -26.85 29.36 -1.32
C GLU A 348 -25.55 29.15 -2.13
N ASN A 349 -24.45 28.80 -1.45
CA ASN A 349 -23.16 28.59 -2.10
C ASN A 349 -23.11 27.35 -3.00
N ASN A 350 -23.98 26.36 -2.79
CA ASN A 350 -23.97 25.09 -3.49
C ASN A 350 -25.28 24.80 -4.25
N TRP A 351 -26.12 25.80 -4.52
CA TRP A 351 -27.47 25.59 -5.05
C TRP A 351 -27.54 24.69 -6.28
N GLU A 352 -26.76 24.98 -7.32
CA GLU A 352 -26.78 24.21 -8.55
C GLU A 352 -26.20 22.80 -8.39
N ALA A 353 -25.18 22.62 -7.53
CA ALA A 353 -24.61 21.34 -7.20
C ALA A 353 -25.60 20.46 -6.40
N ILE A 354 -26.31 21.07 -5.45
CA ILE A 354 -27.38 20.41 -4.68
C ILE A 354 -28.51 19.99 -5.62
N ARG A 355 -28.99 20.90 -6.46
CA ARG A 355 -30.03 20.58 -7.42
C ARG A 355 -29.63 19.42 -8.33
N ARG A 356 -28.42 19.43 -8.85
CA ARG A 356 -27.87 18.36 -9.68
C ARG A 356 -27.93 17.02 -8.97
N ALA A 357 -27.57 16.98 -7.68
CA ALA A 357 -27.65 15.79 -6.83
C ALA A 357 -29.06 15.15 -6.79
N PHE A 358 -30.14 15.96 -6.92
CA PHE A 358 -31.53 15.47 -6.88
C PHE A 358 -32.19 15.27 -8.24
N THR A 359 -31.76 15.98 -9.26
CA THR A 359 -32.46 16.01 -10.56
C THR A 359 -31.75 15.23 -11.66
N ASP A 360 -30.43 15.05 -11.56
CA ASP A 360 -29.67 14.28 -12.53
C ASP A 360 -29.68 12.79 -12.16
N LYS A 361 -30.34 11.98 -13.00
CA LYS A 361 -30.47 10.52 -12.78
C LYS A 361 -29.13 9.76 -12.91
N LYS A 362 -28.11 10.40 -13.46
CA LYS A 362 -26.76 9.81 -13.59
C LYS A 362 -25.90 10.02 -12.34
N VAL A 363 -26.28 10.92 -11.46
CA VAL A 363 -25.58 11.15 -10.21
C VAL A 363 -25.77 9.96 -9.26
N LEU A 364 -24.66 9.41 -8.81
CA LEU A 364 -24.63 8.37 -7.78
C LEU A 364 -24.57 8.98 -6.37
N GLY A 365 -25.01 8.23 -5.36
CA GLY A 365 -24.85 8.64 -3.96
C GLY A 365 -23.36 8.67 -3.60
N CYS A 366 -22.94 9.66 -2.78
CA CYS A 366 -21.58 9.78 -2.27
C CYS A 366 -21.32 8.77 -1.14
N SER A 367 -20.13 8.18 -1.12
CA SER A 367 -19.66 7.24 -0.09
C SER A 367 -18.29 7.65 0.48
N ALA A 368 -17.91 8.91 0.29
CA ALA A 368 -16.58 9.43 0.64
C ALA A 368 -16.28 9.26 2.13
N GLU A 369 -17.21 9.58 3.03
CA GLU A 369 -17.06 9.41 4.48
C GLU A 369 -16.72 7.97 4.88
N GLY A 370 -17.40 6.98 4.28
CA GLY A 370 -17.09 5.56 4.52
C GLY A 370 -15.69 5.16 4.03
N HIS A 371 -15.26 5.67 2.89
CA HIS A 371 -13.92 5.39 2.36
C HIS A 371 -12.83 6.09 3.17
N VAL A 372 -13.04 7.33 3.61
CA VAL A 372 -12.12 8.04 4.51
C VAL A 372 -11.98 7.26 5.82
N SER A 373 -13.09 6.80 6.40
CA SER A 373 -13.07 5.98 7.61
C SER A 373 -12.20 4.74 7.44
N HIS A 374 -12.44 3.93 6.39
CA HIS A 374 -11.70 2.68 6.18
C HIS A 374 -10.26 2.88 5.69
N ILE A 375 -9.99 3.93 4.91
CA ILE A 375 -8.65 4.14 4.36
C ILE A 375 -7.77 4.90 5.35
N TYR A 376 -8.29 5.88 6.06
CA TYR A 376 -7.52 6.72 6.96
C TYR A 376 -7.84 6.50 8.42
N SER A 377 -9.12 6.70 8.83
CA SER A 377 -9.45 6.78 10.25
C SER A 377 -9.14 5.50 11.02
N ASP A 378 -9.41 4.33 10.45
CA ASP A 378 -9.11 3.03 11.08
C ASP A 378 -7.64 2.90 11.51
N ARG A 379 -6.73 3.50 10.73
CA ARG A 379 -5.28 3.41 10.97
C ARG A 379 -4.72 4.64 11.66
N MET A 380 -5.27 5.83 11.43
CA MET A 380 -4.59 7.09 11.71
C MET A 380 -5.28 7.99 12.72
N SER A 381 -6.60 7.90 12.89
CA SER A 381 -7.36 8.82 13.75
C SER A 381 -8.35 8.15 14.71
N SER A 382 -8.77 6.89 14.47
CA SER A 382 -9.75 6.18 15.32
C SER A 382 -9.24 5.80 16.70
N ARG A 383 -7.94 5.84 16.93
CA ARG A 383 -7.28 5.54 18.23
C ARG A 383 -6.50 6.75 18.70
N PRO A 384 -6.27 6.91 20.02
CA PRO A 384 -5.40 7.96 20.54
C PRO A 384 -3.97 7.80 20.00
N MET A 385 -3.66 8.50 18.92
CA MET A 385 -2.34 8.55 18.30
C MET A 385 -2.15 9.90 17.63
N ALA A 386 -0.90 10.29 17.44
CA ALA A 386 -0.53 11.52 16.77
C ALA A 386 0.59 11.25 15.76
N TRP A 387 0.62 12.03 14.70
CA TRP A 387 1.51 11.86 13.56
C TRP A 387 2.36 13.09 13.30
N SER A 388 3.58 12.89 12.80
CA SER A 388 4.30 13.96 12.12
C SER A 388 3.68 14.24 10.77
N GLU A 389 3.86 15.43 10.21
CA GLU A 389 3.33 15.79 8.89
C GLU A 389 3.82 14.82 7.81
N THR A 390 5.12 14.52 7.80
CA THR A 390 5.71 13.56 6.85
C THR A 390 5.12 12.17 7.04
N GLY A 391 5.00 11.70 8.29
CA GLY A 391 4.45 10.37 8.58
C GLY A 391 3.00 10.24 8.13
N ALA A 392 2.18 11.26 8.39
CA ALA A 392 0.79 11.28 7.95
C ALA A 392 0.69 11.28 6.41
N ASP A 393 1.43 12.15 5.73
CA ASP A 393 1.44 12.22 4.27
C ASP A 393 1.81 10.88 3.62
N ARG A 394 2.94 10.30 4.06
CA ARG A 394 3.42 9.03 3.49
C ARG A 394 2.49 7.85 3.79
N MET A 395 1.87 7.83 4.96
CA MET A 395 0.90 6.79 5.30
C MET A 395 -0.39 6.93 4.47
N CYS A 396 -0.91 8.14 4.28
CA CYS A 396 -2.05 8.38 3.38
C CYS A 396 -1.77 7.86 1.97
N ARG A 397 -0.60 8.18 1.41
CA ARG A 397 -0.18 7.74 0.07
C ARG A 397 -0.05 6.22 0.00
N LEU A 398 0.62 5.59 0.98
CA LEU A 398 0.80 4.14 1.03
C LEU A 398 -0.55 3.41 1.05
N ARG A 399 -1.48 3.86 1.91
CA ARG A 399 -2.80 3.23 2.00
C ARG A 399 -3.63 3.41 0.73
N CYS A 400 -3.57 4.57 0.08
CA CYS A 400 -4.20 4.78 -1.23
C CYS A 400 -3.57 3.90 -2.31
N PHE A 401 -2.25 3.73 -2.32
CA PHE A 401 -1.56 2.85 -3.25
C PHE A 401 -1.98 1.39 -3.07
N ILE A 402 -1.96 0.90 -1.82
CA ILE A 402 -2.40 -0.47 -1.50
C ILE A 402 -3.85 -0.68 -1.91
N LYS A 403 -4.71 0.31 -1.68
CA LYS A 403 -6.13 0.22 -2.05
C LYS A 403 -6.35 0.20 -3.56
N SER A 404 -5.51 0.88 -4.32
CA SER A 404 -5.59 0.96 -5.80
C SER A 404 -4.98 -0.26 -6.50
N TYR A 405 -3.81 -0.70 -6.06
CA TYR A 405 -3.02 -1.71 -6.77
C TYR A 405 -2.94 -3.06 -6.05
N GLY A 406 -3.35 -3.11 -4.79
CA GLY A 406 -3.21 -4.29 -3.94
C GLY A 406 -1.85 -4.36 -3.22
N THR A 407 -1.80 -5.22 -2.21
CA THR A 407 -0.61 -5.40 -1.35
C THR A 407 0.60 -5.95 -2.12
N SER A 408 0.39 -6.81 -3.12
CA SER A 408 1.46 -7.42 -3.92
C SER A 408 2.30 -6.39 -4.68
N LYS A 409 1.72 -5.23 -5.03
CA LYS A 409 2.41 -4.15 -5.75
C LYS A 409 3.29 -3.26 -4.88
N VAL A 410 3.24 -3.39 -3.55
CA VAL A 410 4.09 -2.58 -2.64
C VAL A 410 5.59 -2.78 -2.92
N ILE A 411 5.98 -3.94 -3.43
CA ILE A 411 7.36 -4.20 -3.84
C ILE A 411 7.84 -3.23 -4.95
N ASP A 412 6.94 -2.76 -5.80
CA ASP A 412 7.28 -1.82 -6.87
C ASP A 412 7.64 -0.43 -6.31
N LEU A 413 7.01 -0.02 -5.18
CA LEU A 413 7.40 1.19 -4.45
C LEU A 413 8.82 1.08 -3.88
N VAL A 414 9.17 -0.09 -3.33
CA VAL A 414 10.50 -0.37 -2.80
C VAL A 414 11.54 -0.28 -3.90
N LYS A 415 11.29 -0.92 -5.05
CA LYS A 415 12.19 -0.89 -6.22
C LYS A 415 12.38 0.53 -6.74
N ALA A 416 11.29 1.28 -6.94
CA ALA A 416 11.35 2.67 -7.41
C ALA A 416 12.15 3.57 -6.46
N ARG A 417 11.99 3.39 -5.14
CA ARG A 417 12.78 4.10 -4.14
C ARG A 417 14.27 3.75 -4.22
N ARG A 418 14.62 2.46 -4.33
CA ARG A 418 16.01 2.00 -4.42
C ARG A 418 16.68 2.53 -5.69
N GLU A 419 16.00 2.50 -6.82
CA GLU A 419 16.49 3.08 -8.07
C GLU A 419 16.75 4.59 -7.95
N ARG A 420 15.85 5.33 -7.31
CA ARG A 420 16.06 6.78 -7.07
C ARG A 420 17.26 7.03 -6.15
N LYS A 421 17.43 6.22 -5.10
CA LYS A 421 18.58 6.32 -4.18
C LYS A 421 19.89 6.04 -4.93
N GLN A 422 19.92 5.00 -5.75
CA GLN A 422 21.09 4.65 -6.55
C GLN A 422 21.45 5.73 -7.56
N ARG A 423 20.48 6.31 -8.30
CA ARG A 423 20.73 7.41 -9.24
C ARG A 423 21.33 8.64 -8.58
N LYS A 424 21.06 8.89 -7.30
CA LYS A 424 21.67 9.99 -6.54
C LYS A 424 23.12 9.70 -6.13
N LEU A 425 23.50 8.43 -6.03
CA LEU A 425 24.85 7.99 -5.63
C LEU A 425 25.79 7.87 -6.82
N LEU A 426 25.27 7.69 -8.04
CA LEU A 426 26.09 7.62 -9.26
C LEU A 426 26.45 9.04 -9.71
N PRO A 427 27.75 9.34 -9.95
CA PRO A 427 28.14 10.59 -10.58
C PRO A 427 27.50 10.69 -11.97
N THR A 428 27.02 11.87 -12.33
CA THR A 428 26.55 12.17 -13.68
C THR A 428 27.70 11.95 -14.68
N GLY A 429 27.66 10.85 -15.43
CA GLY A 429 28.67 10.56 -16.47
C GLY A 429 29.28 9.19 -16.48
N THR A 430 28.93 8.30 -15.55
CA THR A 430 29.35 6.89 -15.63
C THR A 430 28.25 6.07 -16.27
N ASP A 431 28.43 5.71 -17.54
CA ASP A 431 27.67 4.63 -18.15
C ASP A 431 27.91 3.37 -17.32
N GLY A 432 26.82 2.87 -16.71
CA GLY A 432 26.86 1.70 -15.83
C GLY A 432 27.48 0.52 -16.58
N ILE A 433 28.25 -0.31 -15.86
CA ILE A 433 28.82 -1.54 -16.36
C ILE A 433 27.68 -2.41 -16.90
N VAL A 434 27.60 -2.51 -18.22
CA VAL A 434 26.69 -3.43 -18.89
C VAL A 434 27.37 -4.81 -18.90
N ILE A 435 27.28 -5.55 -17.80
CA ILE A 435 27.51 -7.00 -17.86
C ILE A 435 26.33 -7.58 -18.64
N SER A 436 26.60 -8.19 -19.78
CA SER A 436 25.54 -8.69 -20.64
C SER A 436 24.68 -9.70 -19.89
N ARG A 437 23.34 -9.57 -19.98
CA ARG A 437 22.38 -10.50 -19.36
C ARG A 437 22.58 -11.96 -19.78
N GLU A 438 23.32 -12.20 -20.85
CA GLU A 438 23.65 -13.55 -21.35
C GLU A 438 24.67 -14.28 -20.47
N THR A 439 25.54 -13.54 -19.76
CA THR A 439 26.57 -14.11 -18.88
C THR A 439 26.02 -14.64 -17.55
N VAL A 440 24.84 -14.27 -17.16
CA VAL A 440 24.23 -14.57 -15.83
C VAL A 440 23.27 -15.78 -15.86
N ARG A 441 23.13 -16.49 -16.98
CA ARG A 441 22.36 -17.75 -16.98
C ARG A 441 23.23 -18.89 -16.47
N PRO A 442 23.00 -19.43 -15.25
CA PRO A 442 23.70 -20.58 -14.77
C PRO A 442 23.39 -21.76 -15.72
N LYS A 443 24.40 -22.25 -16.43
CA LYS A 443 24.29 -23.57 -17.03
C LYS A 443 24.43 -24.58 -15.90
N TYR A 444 23.32 -25.18 -15.52
CA TYR A 444 23.36 -26.28 -14.54
C TYR A 444 24.32 -27.36 -15.08
N THR A 445 25.37 -27.67 -14.32
CA THR A 445 26.29 -28.70 -14.67
C THR A 445 25.62 -30.06 -14.53
N LYS A 446 26.14 -31.07 -15.25
CA LYS A 446 25.67 -32.46 -15.12
C LYS A 446 25.65 -32.91 -13.65
N ALA A 447 26.63 -32.50 -12.85
CA ALA A 447 26.73 -32.77 -11.42
C ALA A 447 25.57 -32.14 -10.61
N GLN A 448 25.11 -30.94 -10.96
CA GLN A 448 23.97 -30.29 -10.27
C GLN A 448 22.64 -30.97 -10.59
N LEU A 449 22.47 -31.49 -11.82
CA LEU A 449 21.29 -32.28 -12.19
C LEU A 449 21.31 -33.67 -11.53
N GLU A 450 22.48 -34.29 -11.39
CA GLU A 450 22.69 -35.57 -10.68
C GLU A 450 22.38 -35.38 -9.17
N THR A 451 22.68 -34.20 -8.60
CA THR A 451 22.38 -33.86 -7.23
C THR A 451 20.86 -33.77 -6.99
N ALA A 452 20.11 -33.15 -7.90
CA ALA A 452 18.65 -33.08 -7.80
C ALA A 452 18.03 -34.49 -7.87
N ALA A 453 18.52 -35.32 -8.79
CA ALA A 453 18.06 -36.71 -8.91
C ALA A 453 18.45 -37.60 -7.70
N TYR A 454 19.56 -37.28 -7.00
CA TYR A 454 19.93 -37.94 -5.74
C TYR A 454 18.99 -37.52 -4.62
N ALA A 455 18.65 -36.24 -4.50
CA ALA A 455 17.69 -35.75 -3.49
C ALA A 455 16.30 -36.36 -3.66
N GLU A 456 15.80 -36.53 -4.90
CA GLU A 456 14.54 -37.23 -5.17
C GLU A 456 14.59 -38.70 -4.74
N ARG A 457 15.70 -39.39 -5.01
CA ARG A 457 15.88 -40.79 -4.58
C ARG A 457 15.94 -40.92 -3.05
N LEU A 458 16.68 -40.02 -2.39
CA LEU A 458 16.77 -39.99 -0.93
C LEU A 458 15.40 -39.76 -0.28
N TYR A 459 14.62 -38.83 -0.84
CA TYR A 459 13.25 -38.57 -0.41
C TYR A 459 12.37 -39.83 -0.56
N ALA A 460 12.43 -40.50 -1.70
CA ALA A 460 11.67 -41.71 -1.96
C ALA A 460 12.06 -42.87 -1.02
N GLU A 461 13.35 -43.05 -0.74
CA GLU A 461 13.85 -44.09 0.20
C GLU A 461 13.41 -43.81 1.63
N LEU A 462 13.58 -42.57 2.12
CA LEU A 462 13.20 -42.16 3.46
C LEU A 462 11.67 -42.30 3.67
N SER A 463 10.88 -41.81 2.70
CA SER A 463 9.41 -41.88 2.76
C SER A 463 8.93 -43.33 2.74
N SER A 464 9.54 -44.22 1.96
CA SER A 464 9.17 -45.63 1.90
C SER A 464 9.50 -46.38 3.21
N THR A 465 10.59 -46.03 3.88
CA THR A 465 11.05 -46.67 5.12
C THR A 465 10.20 -46.27 6.33
N LEU A 466 9.83 -44.98 6.45
CA LEU A 466 8.99 -44.47 7.51
C LEU A 466 7.55 -44.98 7.41
N THR A 467 6.95 -44.98 6.22
CA THR A 467 5.55 -45.41 6.02
C THR A 467 5.36 -46.88 6.36
N ARG A 468 6.29 -47.74 6.02
CA ARG A 468 6.19 -49.19 6.33
C ARG A 468 6.35 -49.52 7.82
N LYS A 469 7.29 -48.91 8.54
CA LYS A 469 7.49 -49.13 9.98
C LYS A 469 6.35 -48.57 10.81
N GLN A 470 5.86 -47.38 10.53
CA GLN A 470 4.82 -46.70 11.33
C GLN A 470 3.41 -47.28 11.11
N ILE A 471 3.08 -47.67 9.89
CA ILE A 471 1.81 -48.39 9.61
C ILE A 471 1.80 -49.73 10.32
N SER A 472 2.92 -50.46 10.35
CA SER A 472 3.02 -51.73 11.06
C SER A 472 2.82 -51.59 12.57
N ILE A 473 3.35 -50.56 13.21
CA ILE A 473 3.20 -50.33 14.66
C ILE A 473 1.75 -49.95 15.03
N ARG A 474 1.03 -49.21 14.19
CA ARG A 474 -0.38 -48.85 14.47
C ARG A 474 -1.37 -49.97 14.24
N LEU A 475 -1.20 -50.77 13.22
CA LEU A 475 -2.04 -51.97 13.01
C LEU A 475 -1.92 -52.97 14.16
N HIS A 476 -0.77 -53.04 14.83
CA HIS A 476 -0.61 -53.88 16.04
C HIS A 476 -1.19 -53.26 17.31
N LYS A 477 -1.27 -51.93 17.44
CA LYS A 477 -1.84 -51.24 18.61
C LYS A 477 -3.37 -51.02 18.56
N SER A 478 -3.98 -51.11 17.39
CA SER A 478 -5.43 -50.93 17.22
C SER A 478 -6.21 -52.24 17.21
N LEU A 479 -5.52 -53.38 17.37
CA LEU A 479 -6.12 -54.74 17.40
C LEU A 479 -6.02 -55.42 18.78
N TRP A 480 -5.63 -54.68 19.84
CA TRP A 480 -5.66 -55.13 21.24
C TRP A 480 -6.29 -54.10 22.15
#